data_18ff612df3cf226f70eebd02b4d10163
#
_entry.id   18ff612df3cf226f70eebd02b4d10163
#
_cell.length_a   1.000
_cell.length_b   1.000
_cell.length_c   1.000
_cell.angle_alpha   90.00
_cell.angle_beta   90.00
_cell.angle_gamma   90.00
#
_symmetry.space_group_name_H-M   'P 1'
#
loop_
_entity.id
_entity.type
_entity.pdbx_description
1 polymer ?
#
loop_
_entity_poly.entity_id
_entity_poly.type
_entity_poly.pdbx_seq_one_letter_code
_entity_poly.pdbx_strand_id
1 'polypeptide(L)'
;MNIRTIRSIILGILNFIVRACILIVVIWGIRKVCIAAYDYGFRIYSEPPMAEDDQGVDVVVTIPMGSSVAETGELLKGYGLIRDDRLFILQERLSDYHDKLEPGTYTLNTSMTAEEMMAVMAPSVKEESEDG
;
A
#
# COMPACT_ATOMS: atom_id res chain seq x y z
N MET A 1 -38.68 -47.70 -10.54
CA MET A 1 -38.02 -46.44 -10.98
C MET A 1 -37.15 -46.77 -12.20
N ASN A 2 -37.34 -46.03 -13.30
CA ASN A 2 -36.59 -46.33 -14.54
C ASN A 2 -35.13 -45.82 -14.44
N ILE A 3 -34.21 -46.57 -15.04
CA ILE A 3 -32.77 -46.22 -15.10
C ILE A 3 -32.56 -44.79 -15.63
N ARG A 4 -33.39 -44.34 -16.56
CA ARG A 4 -33.34 -42.98 -17.11
C ARG A 4 -33.62 -41.93 -16.05
N THR A 5 -34.59 -42.15 -15.17
CA THR A 5 -34.97 -41.23 -14.08
C THR A 5 -33.86 -41.18 -13.03
N ILE A 6 -33.29 -42.32 -12.66
CA ILE A 6 -32.17 -42.39 -11.72
C ILE A 6 -30.97 -41.64 -12.24
N ARG A 7 -30.62 -41.80 -13.50
CA ARG A 7 -29.51 -41.11 -14.16
C ARG A 7 -29.73 -39.61 -14.20
N SER A 8 -30.96 -39.16 -14.46
CA SER A 8 -31.32 -37.73 -14.47
C SER A 8 -31.18 -37.10 -13.09
N ILE A 9 -31.61 -37.81 -12.03
CA ILE A 9 -31.48 -37.36 -10.65
C ILE A 9 -30.02 -37.28 -10.24
N ILE A 10 -29.22 -38.28 -10.58
CA ILE A 10 -27.79 -38.30 -10.28
C ILE A 10 -27.07 -37.14 -10.97
N LEU A 11 -27.37 -36.88 -12.24
CA LEU A 11 -26.80 -35.75 -12.99
C LEU A 11 -27.24 -34.42 -12.43
N GLY A 12 -28.48 -34.30 -11.95
CA GLY A 12 -28.96 -33.09 -11.27
C GLY A 12 -28.24 -32.82 -9.95
N ILE A 13 -28.05 -33.85 -9.15
CA ILE A 13 -27.29 -33.75 -7.89
C ILE A 13 -25.83 -33.41 -8.15
N LEU A 14 -25.20 -34.07 -9.12
CA LEU A 14 -23.82 -33.77 -9.49
C LEU A 14 -23.64 -32.33 -9.96
N ASN A 15 -24.55 -31.85 -10.80
CA ASN A 15 -24.54 -30.46 -11.26
C ASN A 15 -24.71 -29.47 -10.09
N PHE A 16 -25.58 -29.78 -9.14
CA PHE A 16 -25.76 -28.99 -7.93
C PHE A 16 -24.48 -28.92 -7.08
N ILE A 17 -23.83 -30.08 -6.87
CA ILE A 17 -22.57 -30.17 -6.12
C ILE A 17 -21.47 -29.33 -6.80
N VAL A 18 -21.33 -29.46 -8.12
CA VAL A 18 -20.34 -28.69 -8.89
C VAL A 18 -20.57 -27.21 -8.75
N ARG A 19 -21.81 -26.75 -8.84
CA ARG A 19 -22.16 -25.34 -8.65
C ARG A 19 -21.86 -24.85 -7.23
N ALA A 20 -22.18 -25.65 -6.23
CA ALA A 20 -21.88 -25.35 -4.83
C ALA A 20 -20.36 -25.24 -4.60
N CYS A 21 -19.57 -26.15 -5.16
CA CYS A 21 -18.10 -26.09 -5.08
C CYS A 21 -17.54 -24.84 -5.74
N ILE A 22 -18.05 -24.44 -6.90
CA ILE A 22 -17.63 -23.22 -7.60
C ILE A 22 -17.94 -22.00 -6.73
N LEU A 23 -19.13 -21.91 -6.12
CA LEU A 23 -19.49 -20.80 -5.23
C LEU A 23 -18.57 -20.72 -4.01
N ILE A 24 -18.24 -21.86 -3.41
CA ILE A 24 -17.32 -21.91 -2.26
C ILE A 24 -15.93 -21.38 -2.67
N VAL A 25 -15.41 -21.80 -3.81
CA VAL A 25 -14.11 -21.36 -4.32
C VAL A 25 -14.12 -19.86 -4.62
N VAL A 26 -15.19 -19.36 -5.23
CA VAL A 26 -15.35 -17.93 -5.54
C VAL A 26 -15.40 -17.10 -4.24
N ILE A 27 -16.22 -17.51 -3.26
CA ILE A 27 -16.30 -16.83 -1.96
C ILE A 27 -14.95 -16.84 -1.24
N TRP A 28 -14.24 -17.97 -1.27
CA TRP A 28 -12.91 -18.07 -0.66
C TRP A 28 -11.90 -17.15 -1.34
N GLY A 29 -11.91 -17.08 -2.67
CA GLY A 29 -11.06 -16.16 -3.44
C GLY A 29 -11.36 -14.69 -3.14
N ILE A 30 -12.64 -14.31 -3.07
CA ILE A 30 -13.06 -12.96 -2.71
C ILE A 30 -12.58 -12.59 -1.31
N ARG A 31 -12.73 -13.48 -0.33
CA ARG A 31 -12.25 -13.24 1.03
C ARG A 31 -10.74 -13.01 1.07
N LYS A 32 -9.96 -13.80 0.35
CA LYS A 32 -8.51 -13.63 0.27
C LYS A 32 -8.12 -12.26 -0.29
N VAL A 33 -8.76 -11.84 -1.37
CA VAL A 33 -8.52 -10.55 -2.01
C VAL A 33 -8.94 -9.41 -1.08
N CYS A 34 -10.10 -9.50 -0.43
CA CYS A 34 -10.60 -8.48 0.49
C CYS A 34 -9.69 -8.31 1.71
N ILE A 35 -9.20 -9.39 2.31
CA ILE A 35 -8.28 -9.34 3.45
C ILE A 35 -6.96 -8.68 3.02
N ALA A 36 -6.40 -9.08 1.89
CA ALA A 36 -5.17 -8.50 1.37
C ALA A 36 -5.33 -7.01 1.04
N ALA A 37 -6.45 -6.62 0.41
CA ALA A 37 -6.75 -5.24 0.10
C ALA A 37 -6.95 -4.39 1.36
N TYR A 38 -7.63 -4.91 2.36
CA TYR A 38 -7.82 -4.23 3.65
C TYR A 38 -6.50 -3.99 4.38
N ASP A 39 -5.66 -5.01 4.48
CA ASP A 39 -4.35 -4.92 5.11
C ASP A 39 -3.46 -3.89 4.41
N TYR A 40 -3.42 -3.94 3.09
CA TYR A 40 -2.66 -2.98 2.29
C TYR A 40 -3.21 -1.56 2.41
N GLY A 41 -4.53 -1.40 2.37
CA GLY A 41 -5.19 -0.11 2.55
C GLY A 41 -4.99 0.48 3.94
N PHE A 42 -5.00 -0.35 4.97
CA PHE A 42 -4.70 0.07 6.34
C PHE A 42 -3.26 0.58 6.48
N ARG A 43 -2.30 -0.08 5.84
CA ARG A 43 -0.89 0.32 5.84
C ARG A 43 -0.64 1.68 5.17
N ILE A 44 -1.47 2.09 4.22
CA ILE A 44 -1.33 3.40 3.58
C ILE A 44 -1.38 4.54 4.61
N TYR A 45 -2.28 4.41 5.59
CA TYR A 45 -2.51 5.45 6.59
C TYR A 45 -1.85 5.18 7.94
N SER A 46 -1.44 3.95 8.20
CA SER A 46 -1.04 3.50 9.52
C SER A 46 0.30 2.75 9.52
N GLU A 47 1.08 2.85 8.45
CA GLU A 47 2.41 2.23 8.40
C GLU A 47 3.31 2.84 9.48
N PRO A 48 3.79 2.04 10.45
CA PRO A 48 4.65 2.55 11.50
C PRO A 48 6.04 2.91 10.94
N PRO A 49 6.74 3.87 11.57
CA PRO A 49 8.11 4.22 11.17
C PRO A 49 9.07 3.03 11.34
N MET A 50 10.22 3.11 10.71
CA MET A 50 11.24 2.05 10.77
C MET A 50 11.83 1.89 12.15
N ALA A 51 11.91 2.96 12.95
CA ALA A 51 12.40 2.96 14.32
C ALA A 51 11.44 3.68 15.26
N GLU A 52 11.51 3.36 16.54
CA GLU A 52 10.80 4.10 17.59
C GLU A 52 11.42 5.49 17.79
N ASP A 53 10.69 6.43 18.37
CA ASP A 53 11.08 7.83 18.52
C ASP A 53 12.44 8.01 19.23
N ASP A 54 12.77 7.15 20.18
CA ASP A 54 14.01 7.17 20.95
C ASP A 54 15.17 6.42 20.29
N GLN A 55 14.90 5.67 19.21
CA GLN A 55 15.88 4.83 18.50
C GLN A 55 16.11 5.29 17.06
N GLY A 56 15.54 6.44 16.68
CA GLY A 56 15.69 6.99 15.36
C GLY A 56 17.11 7.47 15.05
N VAL A 57 17.52 7.26 13.81
CA VAL A 57 18.81 7.70 13.29
C VAL A 57 18.57 8.73 12.18
N ASP A 58 19.29 9.84 12.24
CA ASP A 58 19.24 10.84 11.17
C ASP A 58 19.98 10.34 9.94
N VAL A 59 19.36 10.49 8.79
CA VAL A 59 19.91 10.13 7.48
C VAL A 59 19.80 11.33 6.55
N VAL A 60 20.90 11.72 5.95
CA VAL A 60 20.93 12.76 4.93
C VAL A 60 20.64 12.14 3.58
N VAL A 61 19.59 12.60 2.93
CA VAL A 61 19.12 12.09 1.64
C VAL A 61 19.17 13.21 0.62
N THR A 62 19.79 12.96 -0.53
CA THR A 62 19.78 13.87 -1.66
C THR A 62 18.86 13.31 -2.75
N ILE A 63 17.83 14.08 -3.08
CA ILE A 63 16.89 13.74 -4.16
C ILE A 63 17.31 14.53 -5.41
N PRO A 64 17.77 13.84 -6.47
CA PRO A 64 18.18 14.50 -7.69
C PRO A 64 17.04 15.22 -8.40
N MET A 65 17.36 16.26 -9.13
CA MET A 65 16.39 16.96 -9.98
C MET A 65 15.81 16.01 -11.03
N GLY A 66 14.50 16.09 -11.23
CA GLY A 66 13.79 15.24 -12.17
C GLY A 66 13.50 13.83 -11.69
N SER A 67 13.73 13.52 -10.39
CA SER A 67 13.38 12.24 -9.82
C SER A 67 11.86 12.05 -9.77
N SER A 68 11.41 10.87 -10.21
CA SER A 68 10.01 10.47 -10.05
C SER A 68 9.73 10.06 -8.60
N VAL A 69 8.45 9.93 -8.25
CA VAL A 69 8.04 9.41 -6.93
C VAL A 69 8.56 7.98 -6.72
N ALA A 70 8.57 7.17 -7.77
CA ALA A 70 9.10 5.81 -7.73
C ALA A 70 10.61 5.80 -7.40
N GLU A 71 11.39 6.66 -8.05
CA GLU A 71 12.82 6.81 -7.80
C GLU A 71 13.09 7.34 -6.39
N THR A 72 12.30 8.29 -5.92
CA THR A 72 12.35 8.79 -4.55
C THR A 72 12.07 7.69 -3.54
N GLY A 73 11.03 6.88 -3.78
CA GLY A 73 10.70 5.73 -2.95
C GLY A 73 11.84 4.70 -2.88
N GLU A 74 12.46 4.39 -3.99
CA GLU A 74 13.62 3.48 -4.05
C GLU A 74 14.81 4.02 -3.25
N LEU A 75 15.07 5.33 -3.35
CA LEU A 75 16.11 5.99 -2.57
C LEU A 75 15.85 5.88 -1.07
N LEU A 76 14.65 6.23 -0.62
CA LEU A 76 14.26 6.17 0.79
C LEU A 76 14.36 4.72 1.32
N LYS A 77 13.95 3.76 0.54
CA LYS A 77 14.08 2.34 0.88
C LYS A 77 15.55 1.91 0.99
N GLY A 78 16.38 2.36 0.08
CA GLY A 78 17.81 2.08 0.10
C GLY A 78 18.52 2.64 1.33
N TYR A 79 18.07 3.78 1.84
CA TYR A 79 18.58 4.37 3.09
C TYR A 79 17.96 3.78 4.36
N GLY A 80 17.01 2.85 4.24
CA GLY A 80 16.34 2.24 5.39
C GLY A 80 15.29 3.12 6.05
N LEU A 81 14.80 4.14 5.36
CA LEU A 81 13.78 5.06 5.86
C LEU A 81 12.37 4.53 5.69
N ILE A 82 12.14 3.69 4.70
CA ILE A 82 10.85 3.04 4.43
C ILE A 82 11.06 1.54 4.16
N ARG A 83 10.00 0.74 4.37
CA ARG A 83 10.02 -0.71 4.14
C ARG A 83 9.64 -1.08 2.71
N ASP A 84 8.72 -0.34 2.12
CA ASP A 84 8.07 -0.67 0.87
C ASP A 84 7.95 0.57 -0.02
N ASP A 85 8.70 0.59 -1.10
CA ASP A 85 8.71 1.69 -2.07
C ASP A 85 7.38 1.82 -2.83
N ARG A 86 6.70 0.71 -3.09
CA ARG A 86 5.38 0.71 -3.75
C ARG A 86 4.31 1.32 -2.85
N LEU A 87 4.36 0.99 -1.57
CA LEU A 87 3.48 1.59 -0.57
C LEU A 87 3.71 3.10 -0.48
N PHE A 88 4.96 3.54 -0.51
CA PHE A 88 5.31 4.97 -0.53
C PHE A 88 4.71 5.71 -1.73
N ILE A 89 4.77 5.14 -2.93
CA ILE A 89 4.15 5.71 -4.14
C ILE A 89 2.65 5.91 -3.93
N LEU A 90 1.98 4.94 -3.34
CA LEU A 90 0.55 5.00 -3.08
C LEU A 90 0.21 6.00 -1.98
N GLN A 91 1.02 6.05 -0.91
CA GLN A 91 0.89 7.03 0.16
C GLN A 91 1.05 8.47 -0.36
N GLU A 92 2.04 8.70 -1.22
CA GLU A 92 2.26 10.01 -1.85
C GLU A 92 1.06 10.41 -2.71
N ARG A 93 0.57 9.50 -3.55
CA ARG A 93 -0.57 9.77 -4.44
C ARG A 93 -1.85 10.12 -3.69
N LEU A 94 -2.06 9.57 -2.52
CA LEU A 94 -3.25 9.78 -1.69
C LEU A 94 -3.06 10.87 -0.63
N SER A 95 -1.88 11.48 -0.57
CA SER A 95 -1.55 12.54 0.38
C SER A 95 -1.77 13.93 -0.21
N ASP A 96 -1.72 14.93 0.66
CA ASP A 96 -1.72 16.33 0.27
C ASP A 96 -0.42 16.77 -0.44
N TYR A 97 0.59 15.91 -0.41
CA TYR A 97 1.92 16.15 -1.00
C TYR A 97 2.07 15.58 -2.41
N HIS A 98 0.98 15.10 -3.01
CA HIS A 98 1.00 14.52 -4.36
C HIS A 98 1.55 15.54 -5.38
N ASP A 99 2.56 15.13 -6.14
CA ASP A 99 3.30 15.94 -7.12
C ASP A 99 3.99 17.19 -6.54
N LYS A 100 4.10 17.29 -5.20
CA LYS A 100 4.67 18.46 -4.53
C LYS A 100 6.02 18.19 -3.86
N LEU A 101 6.55 16.98 -3.99
CA LEU A 101 7.88 16.66 -3.51
C LEU A 101 8.94 17.38 -4.34
N GLU A 102 9.85 18.07 -3.69
CA GLU A 102 10.88 18.87 -4.34
C GLU A 102 12.25 18.20 -4.26
N PRO A 103 13.09 18.34 -5.32
CA PRO A 103 14.48 17.89 -5.27
C PRO A 103 15.28 18.71 -4.26
N GLY A 104 16.28 18.11 -3.68
CA GLY A 104 17.14 18.76 -2.69
C GLY A 104 17.76 17.77 -1.72
N THR A 105 18.49 18.31 -0.76
CA THR A 105 19.10 17.53 0.32
C THR A 105 18.31 17.74 1.60
N TYR A 106 17.87 16.64 2.20
CA TYR A 106 17.05 16.64 3.40
C TYR A 106 17.65 15.74 4.46
N THR A 107 17.51 16.13 5.73
CA THR A 107 17.81 15.27 6.86
C THR A 107 16.52 14.65 7.34
N LEU A 108 16.38 13.33 7.17
CA LEU A 108 15.25 12.54 7.60
C LEU A 108 15.66 11.60 8.72
N ASN A 109 14.71 11.15 9.51
CA ASN A 109 14.96 10.26 10.64
C ASN A 109 14.20 8.95 10.48
N THR A 110 14.81 7.84 10.85
CA THR A 110 14.18 6.52 10.76
C THR A 110 12.95 6.37 11.67
N SER A 111 12.75 7.26 12.63
CA SER A 111 11.55 7.33 13.47
C SER A 111 10.39 8.14 12.84
N MET A 112 10.62 8.76 11.68
CA MET A 112 9.59 9.51 10.96
C MET A 112 8.69 8.55 10.17
N THR A 113 7.40 8.89 10.11
CA THR A 113 6.46 8.24 9.18
C THR A 113 6.69 8.73 7.76
N ALA A 114 6.16 8.01 6.77
CA ALA A 114 6.24 8.45 5.37
C ALA A 114 5.61 9.82 5.16
N GLU A 115 4.50 10.11 5.84
CA GLU A 115 3.83 11.41 5.77
C GLU A 115 4.71 12.55 6.32
N GLU A 116 5.37 12.32 7.46
CA GLU A 116 6.31 13.28 8.04
C GLU A 116 7.50 13.55 7.11
N MET A 117 8.04 12.50 6.47
CA MET A 117 9.10 12.64 5.48
C MET A 117 8.65 13.45 4.26
N MET A 118 7.45 13.18 3.75
CA MET A 118 6.88 13.94 2.64
C MET A 118 6.68 15.41 3.00
N ALA A 119 6.27 15.71 4.22
CA ALA A 119 6.15 17.09 4.71
C ALA A 119 7.48 17.84 4.68
N VAL A 120 8.58 17.18 5.01
CA VAL A 120 9.93 17.75 4.91
C VAL A 120 10.34 17.98 3.45
N MET A 121 10.03 17.04 2.58
CA MET A 121 10.39 17.07 1.15
C MET A 121 9.46 17.95 0.29
N ALA A 122 8.40 18.48 0.86
CA ALA A 122 7.44 19.35 0.18
C ALA A 122 7.28 20.69 0.92
N PRO A 123 8.36 21.51 0.99
CA PRO A 123 8.33 22.76 1.77
C PRO A 123 7.30 23.78 1.28
N SER A 124 6.97 23.81 0.00
CA SER A 124 5.95 24.71 -0.55
C SER A 124 4.54 24.47 0.01
N VAL A 125 4.19 23.22 0.33
CA VAL A 125 2.90 22.89 0.95
C VAL A 125 2.80 23.44 2.36
N LYS A 126 3.91 23.45 3.09
CA LYS A 126 3.98 23.98 4.45
C LYS A 126 3.80 25.51 4.48
N GLU A 127 4.38 26.20 3.51
CA GLU A 127 4.23 27.65 3.36
C GLU A 127 2.78 28.04 3.05
N GLU A 128 2.10 27.29 2.17
CA GLU A 128 0.68 27.51 1.84
C GLU A 128 -0.24 27.32 3.05
N SER A 129 0.09 26.39 3.96
CA SER A 129 -0.71 26.12 5.14
C SER A 129 -0.51 27.14 6.27
N GLU A 130 0.63 27.84 6.30
CA GLU A 130 0.91 28.89 7.28
C GLU A 130 0.31 30.25 6.89
N ASP A 131 0.09 30.49 5.59
CA ASP A 131 -0.51 31.71 5.05
C ASP A 131 -2.06 31.69 5.01
N GLY A 132 -2.67 30.59 5.37
CA GLY A 132 -4.11 30.41 5.43
C GLY A 132 -4.69 30.50 6.88
#